data_48fd0bd73b55dff54ab7a1c8229a021e
#
_entry.id   48fd0bd73b55dff54ab7a1c8229a021e
#
_cell.length_a   1.000
_cell.length_b   1.000
_cell.length_c   1.000
_cell.angle_alpha   90.00
_cell.angle_beta   90.00
_cell.angle_gamma   90.00
#
_symmetry.space_group_name_H-M   'P 1'
#
loop_
_entity.id
_entity.type
_entity.pdbx_description
1 polymer ?
#
loop_
_entity_poly.entity_id
_entity_poly.type
_entity_poly.pdbx_seq_one_letter_code
_entity_poly.pdbx_strand_id
1 'polypeptide(L)'
;DIKRNHQLIIILAIPSGAALFFLVLMAPLSGRVRSSTHELRVVQEQLAVSRAEVESARKLQFNGPLLSREEISLAMDEITKTGKAFNINFFSISPQDLEDIADSACQRLPVAIEAESEYKDLGLFIGALEDLKESVVTIRNFKMVRDQAILPRIRSSLVIDLYLKRQP
;
A
#
# COMPACT_ATOMS: atom_id res chain seq x y z
N ASP A 1 56.17 -55.57 -1.46
CA ASP A 1 54.78 -55.27 -1.94
C ASP A 1 53.93 -54.40 -0.99
N ILE A 2 54.18 -54.45 0.31
CA ILE A 2 53.38 -53.66 1.29
C ILE A 2 53.57 -52.13 1.15
N LYS A 3 54.80 -51.67 0.86
CA LYS A 3 55.09 -50.24 0.67
C LYS A 3 54.39 -49.60 -0.53
N ARG A 4 54.19 -50.37 -1.60
CA ARG A 4 53.55 -49.88 -2.83
C ARG A 4 52.06 -49.72 -2.67
N ASN A 5 51.41 -50.56 -1.87
CA ASN A 5 49.98 -50.42 -1.54
C ASN A 5 49.67 -49.23 -0.64
N HIS A 6 50.56 -48.87 0.32
CA HIS A 6 50.40 -47.68 1.13
C HIS A 6 50.48 -46.38 0.33
N GLN A 7 51.35 -46.30 -0.66
CA GLN A 7 51.45 -45.13 -1.51
C GLN A 7 50.21 -44.96 -2.40
N LEU A 8 49.64 -46.05 -2.93
CA LEU A 8 48.39 -46.01 -3.70
C LEU A 8 47.18 -45.56 -2.87
N ILE A 9 47.09 -45.99 -1.60
CA ILE A 9 46.03 -45.58 -0.69
C ILE A 9 46.14 -44.10 -0.36
N ILE A 10 47.31 -43.56 -0.19
CA ILE A 10 47.51 -42.12 0.14
C ILE A 10 47.18 -41.27 -1.12
N ILE A 11 47.57 -41.71 -2.31
CA ILE A 11 47.29 -40.95 -3.55
C ILE A 11 45.78 -40.91 -3.86
N LEU A 12 45.02 -41.94 -3.48
CA LEU A 12 43.57 -41.97 -3.70
C LEU A 12 42.76 -41.29 -2.59
N ALA A 13 43.28 -41.31 -1.35
CA ALA A 13 42.59 -40.75 -0.16
C ALA A 13 42.60 -39.20 -0.14
N ILE A 14 43.66 -38.58 -0.60
CA ILE A 14 43.80 -37.10 -0.58
C ILE A 14 42.79 -36.42 -1.52
N PRO A 15 42.63 -36.80 -2.79
CA PRO A 15 41.64 -36.14 -3.65
C PRO A 15 40.19 -36.41 -3.24
N SER A 16 39.90 -37.60 -2.67
CA SER A 16 38.54 -37.88 -2.19
C SER A 16 38.16 -37.08 -0.96
N GLY A 17 39.09 -36.86 -0.04
CA GLY A 17 38.90 -35.99 1.12
C GLY A 17 38.71 -34.51 0.78
N ALA A 18 39.49 -34.02 -0.19
CA ALA A 18 39.36 -32.67 -0.69
C ALA A 18 38.01 -32.42 -1.44
N ALA A 19 37.55 -33.39 -2.21
CA ALA A 19 36.24 -33.29 -2.87
C ALA A 19 35.07 -33.31 -1.91
N LEU A 20 35.13 -34.13 -0.84
CA LEU A 20 34.11 -34.17 0.19
C LEU A 20 34.09 -32.84 1.02
N PHE A 21 35.25 -32.30 1.36
CA PHE A 21 35.39 -31.03 2.06
C PHE A 21 34.83 -29.86 1.25
N PHE A 22 35.08 -29.85 -0.07
CA PHE A 22 34.56 -28.85 -0.99
C PHE A 22 33.04 -28.94 -1.14
N LEU A 23 32.48 -30.14 -1.19
CA LEU A 23 31.02 -30.36 -1.22
C LEU A 23 30.33 -29.90 0.05
N VAL A 24 30.92 -30.19 1.22
CA VAL A 24 30.35 -29.79 2.54
C VAL A 24 30.41 -28.27 2.72
N LEU A 25 31.45 -27.59 2.24
CA LEU A 25 31.57 -26.13 2.32
C LEU A 25 30.68 -25.40 1.29
N MET A 26 30.51 -25.95 0.10
CA MET A 26 29.72 -25.30 -0.97
C MET A 26 28.21 -25.53 -0.84
N ALA A 27 27.77 -26.62 -0.21
CA ALA A 27 26.35 -26.91 -0.02
C ALA A 27 25.57 -25.82 0.75
N PRO A 28 26.06 -25.30 1.89
CA PRO A 28 25.34 -24.24 2.62
C PRO A 28 25.39 -22.88 1.93
N LEU A 29 26.45 -22.60 1.16
CA LEU A 29 26.57 -21.35 0.39
C LEU A 29 25.58 -21.28 -0.77
N SER A 30 25.37 -22.37 -1.48
CA SER A 30 24.42 -22.44 -2.59
C SER A 30 22.96 -22.29 -2.12
N GLY A 31 22.62 -22.76 -0.92
CA GLY A 31 21.30 -22.57 -0.31
C GLY A 31 21.04 -21.11 0.05
N ARG A 32 21.99 -20.40 0.63
CA ARG A 32 21.87 -18.99 1.00
C ARG A 32 21.78 -18.07 -0.22
N VAL A 33 22.52 -18.35 -1.27
CA VAL A 33 22.45 -17.58 -2.52
C VAL A 33 21.09 -17.76 -3.20
N ARG A 34 20.50 -18.97 -3.17
CA ARG A 34 19.15 -19.21 -3.74
C ARG A 34 18.06 -18.51 -2.95
N SER A 35 18.11 -18.48 -1.62
CA SER A 35 17.12 -17.75 -0.82
C SER A 35 17.21 -16.24 -1.04
N SER A 36 18.41 -15.66 -1.06
CA SER A 36 18.58 -14.23 -1.33
C SER A 36 18.15 -13.82 -2.73
N THR A 37 18.35 -14.66 -3.75
CA THR A 37 17.87 -14.37 -5.11
C THR A 37 16.35 -14.47 -5.20
N HIS A 38 15.71 -15.36 -4.44
CA HIS A 38 14.26 -15.44 -4.38
C HIS A 38 13.64 -14.22 -3.70
N GLU A 39 14.22 -13.77 -2.57
CA GLU A 39 13.79 -12.57 -1.86
C GLU A 39 13.95 -11.31 -2.73
N LEU A 40 15.08 -11.16 -3.42
CA LEU A 40 15.29 -10.05 -4.35
C LEU A 40 14.27 -10.05 -5.50
N ARG A 41 13.89 -11.21 -6.00
CA ARG A 41 12.90 -11.33 -7.07
C ARG A 41 11.51 -10.94 -6.59
N VAL A 42 11.10 -11.37 -5.40
CA VAL A 42 9.83 -10.98 -4.79
C VAL A 42 9.77 -9.47 -4.54
N VAL A 43 10.84 -8.88 -4.03
CA VAL A 43 10.93 -7.42 -3.83
C VAL A 43 10.91 -6.66 -5.17
N GLN A 44 11.57 -7.17 -6.20
CA GLN A 44 11.53 -6.57 -7.54
C GLN A 44 10.13 -6.66 -8.18
N GLU A 45 9.45 -7.80 -8.02
CA GLU A 45 8.06 -7.94 -8.47
C GLU A 45 7.12 -6.99 -7.72
N GLN A 46 7.26 -6.86 -6.41
CA GLN A 46 6.49 -5.88 -5.62
C GLN A 46 6.77 -4.44 -6.04
N LEU A 47 8.03 -4.09 -6.28
CA LEU A 47 8.40 -2.77 -6.81
C LEU A 47 7.87 -2.53 -8.22
N ALA A 48 7.83 -3.55 -9.08
CA ALA A 48 7.27 -3.43 -10.42
C ALA A 48 5.75 -3.21 -10.37
N VAL A 49 5.04 -3.94 -9.50
CA VAL A 49 3.60 -3.76 -9.28
C VAL A 49 3.31 -2.36 -8.71
N SER A 50 4.03 -1.94 -7.67
CA SER A 50 3.87 -0.60 -7.09
C SER A 50 4.19 0.52 -8.10
N ARG A 51 5.20 0.34 -8.96
CA ARG A 51 5.49 1.30 -10.03
C ARG A 51 4.40 1.34 -11.09
N ALA A 52 3.85 0.20 -11.46
CA ALA A 52 2.73 0.13 -12.41
C ALA A 52 1.45 0.76 -11.82
N GLU A 53 1.20 0.58 -10.53
CA GLU A 53 0.10 1.26 -9.81
C GLU A 53 0.31 2.78 -9.75
N VAL A 54 1.52 3.23 -9.42
CA VAL A 54 1.86 4.66 -9.42
C VAL A 54 1.79 5.25 -10.82
N GLU A 55 2.18 4.51 -11.85
CA GLU A 55 2.13 4.97 -13.24
C GLU A 55 0.71 4.95 -13.80
N SER A 56 -0.12 3.98 -13.40
CA SER A 56 -1.56 3.99 -13.71
C SER A 56 -2.29 5.08 -12.94
N ALA A 57 -1.94 5.34 -11.68
CA ALA A 57 -2.45 6.49 -10.92
C ALA A 57 -1.99 7.84 -11.52
N ARG A 58 -0.78 7.92 -12.08
CA ARG A 58 -0.32 9.11 -12.86
C ARG A 58 -1.08 9.29 -14.18
N LYS A 59 -1.48 8.20 -14.82
CA LYS A 59 -2.27 8.20 -16.08
C LYS A 59 -3.76 8.36 -15.84
N LEU A 60 -4.24 8.26 -14.61
CA LEU A 60 -5.55 8.78 -14.25
C LEU A 60 -5.48 10.31 -14.46
N GLN A 61 -5.67 10.72 -15.70
CA GLN A 61 -6.08 12.09 -15.99
C GLN A 61 -7.30 12.30 -15.11
N PHE A 62 -7.18 13.22 -14.17
CA PHE A 62 -8.30 13.65 -13.36
C PHE A 62 -9.38 14.15 -14.32
N ASN A 63 -10.30 13.28 -14.73
CA ASN A 63 -11.40 13.63 -15.64
C ASN A 63 -12.53 14.34 -14.88
N GLY A 64 -12.38 14.51 -13.58
CA GLY A 64 -13.32 15.25 -12.75
C GLY A 64 -12.95 16.73 -12.59
N PRO A 65 -13.91 17.56 -12.21
CA PRO A 65 -13.66 18.97 -11.93
C PRO A 65 -12.74 19.09 -10.70
N LEU A 66 -11.63 19.83 -10.86
CA LEU A 66 -10.80 20.23 -9.72
C LEU A 66 -11.49 21.36 -8.97
N LEU A 67 -11.57 21.24 -7.67
CA LEU A 67 -12.16 22.23 -6.79
C LEU A 67 -11.35 23.53 -6.75
N SER A 68 -12.05 24.66 -6.64
CA SER A 68 -11.44 25.91 -6.16
C SER A 68 -11.43 25.91 -4.63
N ARG A 69 -10.62 26.81 -4.02
CA ARG A 69 -10.60 26.93 -2.54
C ARG A 69 -11.97 27.32 -1.95
N GLU A 70 -12.76 28.07 -2.71
CA GLU A 70 -14.08 28.53 -2.31
C GLU A 70 -15.11 27.38 -2.28
N GLU A 71 -14.89 26.34 -3.08
CA GLU A 71 -15.76 25.17 -3.20
C GLU A 71 -15.46 24.07 -2.16
N ILE A 72 -14.42 24.22 -1.35
CA ILE A 72 -14.07 23.24 -0.31
C ILE A 72 -15.23 23.03 0.66
N SER A 73 -15.88 24.12 1.09
CA SER A 73 -17.02 24.03 2.01
C SER A 73 -18.20 23.29 1.40
N LEU A 74 -18.44 23.46 0.11
CA LEU A 74 -19.50 22.74 -0.61
C LEU A 74 -19.18 21.25 -0.72
N ALA A 75 -17.95 20.91 -1.03
CA ALA A 75 -17.49 19.51 -1.08
C ALA A 75 -17.61 18.84 0.31
N MET A 76 -17.24 19.52 1.37
CA MET A 76 -17.39 19.02 2.74
C MET A 76 -18.86 18.81 3.12
N ASP A 77 -19.73 19.72 2.71
CA ASP A 77 -21.18 19.60 2.90
C ASP A 77 -21.75 18.41 2.12
N GLU A 78 -21.30 18.20 0.88
CA GLU A 78 -21.72 17.08 0.04
C GLU A 78 -21.29 15.74 0.67
N ILE A 79 -20.04 15.62 1.11
CA ILE A 79 -19.54 14.44 1.84
C ILE A 79 -20.40 14.18 3.09
N THR A 80 -20.69 15.22 3.86
CA THR A 80 -21.49 15.10 5.08
C THR A 80 -22.93 14.67 4.78
N LYS A 81 -23.56 15.23 3.76
CA LYS A 81 -24.91 14.86 3.31
C LYS A 81 -24.96 13.43 2.81
N THR A 82 -23.98 13.04 1.99
CA THR A 82 -23.83 11.68 1.48
C THR A 82 -23.68 10.68 2.63
N GLY A 83 -22.80 10.96 3.58
CA GLY A 83 -22.64 10.07 4.73
C GLY A 83 -23.92 9.94 5.58
N LYS A 84 -24.63 11.03 5.83
CA LYS A 84 -25.92 11.00 6.55
C LYS A 84 -26.98 10.18 5.81
N ALA A 85 -26.99 10.21 4.46
CA ALA A 85 -27.91 9.39 3.66
C ALA A 85 -27.64 7.88 3.82
N PHE A 86 -26.42 7.49 4.16
CA PHE A 86 -26.02 6.12 4.47
C PHE A 86 -25.89 5.82 5.97
N ASN A 87 -26.56 6.58 6.82
CA ASN A 87 -26.56 6.41 8.29
C ASN A 87 -25.16 6.46 8.94
N ILE A 88 -24.22 7.17 8.32
CA ILE A 88 -22.91 7.41 8.91
C ILE A 88 -23.02 8.47 10.01
N ASN A 89 -22.61 8.11 11.22
CA ASN A 89 -22.53 9.03 12.34
C ASN A 89 -21.10 9.59 12.43
N PHE A 90 -20.88 10.80 11.97
CA PHE A 90 -19.58 11.45 12.01
C PHE A 90 -19.29 11.99 13.40
N PHE A 91 -18.13 11.67 13.95
CA PHE A 91 -17.59 12.29 15.17
C PHE A 91 -16.75 13.51 14.85
N SER A 92 -15.95 13.39 13.79
CA SER A 92 -15.03 14.44 13.35
C SER A 92 -14.87 14.40 11.85
N ILE A 93 -14.84 15.57 11.22
CA ILE A 93 -14.43 15.78 9.84
C ILE A 93 -13.47 16.96 9.87
N SER A 94 -12.18 16.70 9.67
CA SER A 94 -11.13 17.70 9.87
C SER A 94 -10.26 17.80 8.62
N PRO A 95 -10.36 18.91 7.86
CA PRO A 95 -9.41 19.19 6.79
C PRO A 95 -8.02 19.42 7.39
N GLN A 96 -7.01 18.91 6.72
CA GLN A 96 -5.61 19.06 7.08
C GLN A 96 -4.95 20.16 6.23
N ASP A 97 -3.64 20.30 6.33
CA ASP A 97 -2.90 21.27 5.54
C ASP A 97 -2.88 20.86 4.05
N LEU A 98 -2.95 21.86 3.18
CA LEU A 98 -2.84 21.68 1.74
C LEU A 98 -1.46 21.16 1.39
N GLU A 99 -1.41 20.12 0.58
CA GLU A 99 -0.18 19.51 0.10
C GLU A 99 0.00 19.75 -1.40
N ASP A 100 1.18 20.24 -1.79
CA ASP A 100 1.55 20.35 -3.19
C ASP A 100 1.87 18.98 -3.78
N ILE A 101 1.35 18.71 -4.97
CA ILE A 101 1.70 17.52 -5.73
C ILE A 101 2.82 17.90 -6.69
N ALA A 102 3.98 17.21 -6.57
CA ALA A 102 5.12 17.45 -7.43
C ALA A 102 4.73 17.27 -8.91
N ASP A 103 5.22 18.17 -9.76
CA ASP A 103 4.99 18.16 -11.21
C ASP A 103 3.50 18.19 -11.64
N SER A 104 2.61 18.72 -10.78
CA SER A 104 1.18 18.82 -11.06
C SER A 104 0.67 20.26 -10.91
N ALA A 105 -0.32 20.60 -11.72
CA ALA A 105 -1.06 21.86 -11.60
C ALA A 105 -2.14 21.83 -10.51
N CYS A 106 -2.20 20.77 -9.71
CA CYS A 106 -3.16 20.63 -8.63
C CYS A 106 -2.49 20.49 -7.26
N GLN A 107 -3.26 20.84 -6.24
CA GLN A 107 -2.98 20.60 -4.82
C GLN A 107 -3.95 19.56 -4.30
N ARG A 108 -3.61 18.91 -3.21
CA ARG A 108 -4.52 18.03 -2.50
C ARG A 108 -4.77 18.53 -1.09
N LEU A 109 -5.99 18.38 -0.66
CA LEU A 109 -6.44 18.65 0.71
C LEU A 109 -6.79 17.31 1.36
N PRO A 110 -5.97 16.80 2.28
CA PRO A 110 -6.35 15.64 3.05
C PRO A 110 -7.45 16.01 4.05
N VAL A 111 -8.46 15.16 4.15
CA VAL A 111 -9.55 15.31 5.11
C VAL A 111 -9.61 14.06 5.96
N ALA A 112 -9.36 14.20 7.26
CA ALA A 112 -9.52 13.14 8.22
C ALA A 112 -10.98 13.04 8.68
N ILE A 113 -11.54 11.84 8.60
CA ILE A 113 -12.93 11.56 8.97
C ILE A 113 -12.92 10.44 10.01
N GLU A 114 -13.59 10.68 11.13
CA GLU A 114 -13.88 9.68 12.14
C GLU A 114 -15.39 9.46 12.22
N ALA A 115 -15.82 8.22 12.11
CA ALA A 115 -17.23 7.90 12.04
C ALA A 115 -17.57 6.54 12.68
N GLU A 116 -18.85 6.40 12.98
CA GLU A 116 -19.47 5.15 13.43
C GLU A 116 -20.62 4.79 12.50
N SER A 117 -20.68 3.53 12.07
CA SER A 117 -21.72 3.05 11.15
C SER A 117 -21.82 1.53 11.20
N GLU A 118 -22.82 0.97 10.53
CA GLU A 118 -22.78 -0.44 10.17
C GLU A 118 -21.79 -0.68 9.04
N TYR A 119 -21.23 -1.89 8.98
CA TYR A 119 -20.25 -2.26 7.94
C TYR A 119 -20.79 -2.07 6.52
N LYS A 120 -22.06 -2.45 6.30
CA LYS A 120 -22.72 -2.32 5.00
C LYS A 120 -22.87 -0.85 4.58
N ASP A 121 -23.31 -0.01 5.51
CA ASP A 121 -23.54 1.41 5.28
C ASP A 121 -22.24 2.14 4.95
N LEU A 122 -21.15 1.77 5.66
CA LEU A 122 -19.83 2.27 5.38
C LEU A 122 -19.33 1.92 3.97
N GLY A 123 -19.57 0.67 3.54
CA GLY A 123 -19.21 0.24 2.18
C GLY A 123 -19.97 1.02 1.11
N LEU A 124 -21.26 1.27 1.32
CA LEU A 124 -22.09 2.07 0.41
C LEU A 124 -21.64 3.53 0.37
N PHE A 125 -21.31 4.10 1.53
CA PHE A 125 -20.76 5.45 1.62
C PHE A 125 -19.43 5.59 0.86
N ILE A 126 -18.50 4.64 1.05
CA ILE A 126 -17.21 4.63 0.35
C ILE A 126 -17.43 4.60 -1.17
N GLY A 127 -18.32 3.74 -1.66
CA GLY A 127 -18.66 3.69 -3.09
C GLY A 127 -19.27 5.01 -3.59
N ALA A 128 -20.14 5.62 -2.79
CA ALA A 128 -20.76 6.91 -3.15
C ALA A 128 -19.76 8.09 -3.17
N LEU A 129 -18.66 8.02 -2.39
CA LEU A 129 -17.60 9.02 -2.44
C LEU A 129 -16.88 9.04 -3.81
N GLU A 130 -16.75 7.89 -4.46
CA GLU A 130 -16.15 7.80 -5.80
C GLU A 130 -17.05 8.38 -6.89
N ASP A 131 -18.37 8.40 -6.66
CA ASP A 131 -19.38 8.88 -7.59
C ASP A 131 -19.74 10.37 -7.39
N LEU A 132 -19.04 11.08 -6.51
CA LEU A 132 -19.28 12.51 -6.30
C LEU A 132 -19.03 13.30 -7.59
N LYS A 133 -20.04 14.07 -8.02
CA LYS A 133 -20.03 14.77 -9.32
C LYS A 133 -19.21 16.05 -9.31
N GLU A 134 -19.10 16.69 -8.16
CA GLU A 134 -18.51 18.03 -8.01
C GLU A 134 -17.07 18.01 -7.52
N SER A 135 -16.56 16.84 -7.08
CA SER A 135 -15.22 16.74 -6.54
C SER A 135 -14.55 15.42 -6.88
N VAL A 136 -13.25 15.47 -7.15
CA VAL A 136 -12.44 14.26 -7.24
C VAL A 136 -11.97 13.90 -5.84
N VAL A 137 -12.40 12.72 -5.38
CA VAL A 137 -12.09 12.19 -4.06
C VAL A 137 -11.32 10.89 -4.21
N THR A 138 -10.23 10.73 -3.47
CA THR A 138 -9.53 9.44 -3.35
C THR A 138 -9.34 9.09 -1.88
N ILE A 139 -9.43 7.81 -1.56
CA ILE A 139 -9.22 7.32 -0.21
C ILE A 139 -7.74 7.01 -0.04
N ARG A 140 -7.05 7.77 0.82
CA ARG A 140 -5.63 7.58 1.13
C ARG A 140 -5.39 6.51 2.18
N ASN A 141 -6.21 6.52 3.21
CA ASN A 141 -6.07 5.61 4.34
C ASN A 141 -7.43 5.22 4.90
N PHE A 142 -7.53 3.99 5.35
CA PHE A 142 -8.75 3.45 5.89
C PHE A 142 -8.46 2.48 7.03
N LYS A 143 -9.10 2.70 8.19
CA LYS A 143 -8.97 1.84 9.35
C LYS A 143 -10.35 1.58 9.94
N MET A 144 -10.65 0.34 10.23
CA MET A 144 -11.86 -0.06 10.98
C MET A 144 -11.47 -0.74 12.28
N VAL A 145 -12.22 -0.43 13.32
CA VAL A 145 -12.06 -1.06 14.63
C VAL A 145 -13.42 -1.57 15.09
N ARG A 146 -13.47 -2.85 15.42
CA ARG A 146 -14.64 -3.45 16.04
C ARG A 146 -14.61 -3.14 17.54
N ASP A 147 -15.64 -2.46 17.99
CA ASP A 147 -15.86 -2.16 19.41
C ASP A 147 -17.08 -2.95 19.89
N GLN A 148 -16.89 -3.82 20.89
CA GLN A 148 -17.97 -4.66 21.40
C GLN A 148 -19.09 -3.85 22.05
N ALA A 149 -18.80 -2.63 22.54
CA ALA A 149 -19.77 -1.77 23.21
C ALA A 149 -20.81 -1.15 22.26
N ILE A 150 -20.49 -1.10 20.94
CA ILE A 150 -21.35 -0.43 19.94
C ILE A 150 -21.91 -1.39 18.88
N LEU A 151 -21.74 -2.69 19.04
CA LEU A 151 -22.24 -3.67 18.06
C LEU A 151 -23.74 -3.48 17.78
N PRO A 152 -24.19 -3.63 16.53
CA PRO A 152 -23.47 -4.09 15.31
C PRO A 152 -22.63 -2.99 14.60
N ARG A 153 -22.51 -1.83 15.16
CA ARG A 153 -21.74 -0.71 14.59
C ARG A 153 -20.24 -0.92 14.75
N ILE A 154 -19.50 -0.29 13.87
CA ILE A 154 -18.04 -0.25 13.86
C ILE A 154 -17.56 1.20 13.89
N ARG A 155 -16.40 1.40 14.48
CA ARG A 155 -15.71 2.68 14.43
C ARG A 155 -14.72 2.68 13.26
N SER A 156 -14.78 3.71 12.44
CA SER A 156 -13.93 3.87 11.26
C SER A 156 -13.18 5.19 11.27
N SER A 157 -11.97 5.16 10.76
CA SER A 157 -11.14 6.35 10.51
C SER A 157 -10.70 6.30 9.06
N LEU A 158 -11.00 7.36 8.30
CA LEU A 158 -10.65 7.50 6.90
C LEU A 158 -9.83 8.76 6.71
N VAL A 159 -8.91 8.74 5.78
CA VAL A 159 -8.28 9.94 5.23
C VAL A 159 -8.58 9.95 3.74
N ILE A 160 -9.31 10.95 3.30
CA ILE A 160 -9.64 11.17 1.89
C ILE A 160 -8.87 12.38 1.38
N ASP A 161 -8.50 12.37 0.12
CA ASP A 161 -7.86 13.49 -0.57
C ASP A 161 -8.85 14.16 -1.50
N LEU A 162 -9.04 15.47 -1.33
CA LEU A 162 -9.73 16.34 -2.28
C LEU A 162 -8.70 17.03 -3.16
N TYR A 163 -8.97 17.11 -4.47
CA TYR A 163 -8.05 17.71 -5.42
C TYR A 163 -8.52 19.11 -5.83
N LEU A 164 -7.63 20.07 -5.67
CA LEU A 164 -7.88 21.48 -5.93
C LEU A 164 -7.00 22.00 -7.07
N LYS A 165 -7.50 23.02 -7.76
CA LYS A 165 -6.69 23.80 -8.69
C LYS A 165 -5.63 24.57 -7.92
N ARG A 166 -4.37 24.52 -8.39
CA ARG A 166 -3.31 25.36 -7.87
C ARG A 166 -3.64 26.81 -8.22
N GLN A 167 -3.70 27.67 -7.23
CA GLN A 167 -3.78 29.12 -7.51
C GLN A 167 -2.40 29.61 -7.94
N PRO A 168 -2.34 30.51 -8.95
CA PRO A 168 -1.11 31.10 -9.44
C PRO A 168 -0.40 31.96 -8.38
#